data_bac426ee2301ba65f7253a662d8ad37b
#
_entry.id   bac426ee2301ba65f7253a662d8ad37b
#
_cell.length_a   1.000
_cell.length_b   1.000
_cell.length_c   1.000
_cell.angle_alpha   90.00
_cell.angle_beta   90.00
_cell.angle_gamma   90.00
#
_symmetry.space_group_name_H-M   'P 1'
#
loop_
_entity.id
_entity.type
_entity.pdbx_description
1 polymer ?
#
loop_
_entity_poly.entity_id
_entity_poly.type
_entity_poly.pdbx_seq_one_letter_code
_entity_poly.pdbx_strand_id
1 'polypeptide(L)'
;SAQISLTVLNEYLDRMSSSGWIEIEVISSRNYVYNLTSLGLVHLNELFFAMSREVIQFYGQVKAEFRTRLRNHQENGVSRVIFFGAAETGELLLNAAGDLGIEVIAVVDSDPARQGRLLGGVRVKSPEVIESLHPDAVIITSFGHMDEIEEQVKHLEGKGIQVLRL
;
A
#
# COMPACT_ATOMS: atom_id res chain seq x y z
N SER A 1 -4.72 -18.18 -2.33
CA SER A 1 -6.02 -18.66 -1.88
C SER A 1 -5.83 -19.45 -0.59
N ALA A 2 -6.42 -18.99 0.51
CA ALA A 2 -6.43 -19.74 1.77
C ALA A 2 -7.27 -21.01 1.56
N GLN A 3 -6.65 -22.19 1.72
CA GLN A 3 -7.37 -23.46 1.72
C GLN A 3 -8.02 -23.64 3.10
N ILE A 4 -9.33 -23.39 3.17
CA ILE A 4 -10.12 -23.64 4.37
C ILE A 4 -10.52 -25.12 4.37
N SER A 5 -10.31 -25.86 5.47
CA SER A 5 -10.76 -27.25 5.58
C SER A 5 -12.30 -27.31 5.63
N LEU A 6 -12.89 -28.43 5.18
CA LEU A 6 -14.34 -28.62 5.24
C LEU A 6 -14.90 -28.54 6.66
N THR A 7 -14.14 -28.98 7.65
CA THR A 7 -14.52 -28.88 9.07
C THR A 7 -14.68 -27.44 9.50
N VAL A 8 -13.69 -26.60 9.20
CA VAL A 8 -13.71 -25.16 9.55
C VAL A 8 -14.84 -24.45 8.78
N LEU A 9 -15.06 -24.80 7.51
CA LEU A 9 -16.16 -24.23 6.73
C LEU A 9 -17.51 -24.53 7.37
N ASN A 10 -17.75 -25.78 7.77
CA ASN A 10 -19.00 -26.20 8.40
C ASN A 10 -19.21 -25.49 9.76
N GLU A 11 -18.18 -25.36 10.59
CA GLU A 11 -18.25 -24.59 11.85
C GLU A 11 -18.66 -23.14 11.61
N TYR A 12 -18.13 -22.49 10.57
CA TYR A 12 -18.54 -21.11 10.22
C TYR A 12 -19.99 -21.06 9.77
N LEU A 13 -20.44 -21.99 8.90
CA LEU A 13 -21.82 -22.03 8.42
C LEU A 13 -22.81 -22.28 9.55
N ASP A 14 -22.49 -23.19 10.49
CA ASP A 14 -23.32 -23.47 11.66
C ASP A 14 -23.43 -22.24 12.57
N ARG A 15 -22.33 -21.53 12.80
CA ARG A 15 -22.33 -20.27 13.58
C ARG A 15 -23.16 -19.20 12.90
N MET A 16 -22.99 -19.00 11.59
CA MET A 16 -23.74 -18.00 10.82
C MET A 16 -25.24 -18.31 10.84
N SER A 17 -25.62 -19.58 10.69
CA SER A 17 -27.00 -20.01 10.74
C SER A 17 -27.59 -19.87 12.15
N SER A 18 -26.85 -20.28 13.19
CA SER A 18 -27.28 -20.14 14.60
C SER A 18 -27.45 -18.68 15.03
N SER A 19 -26.65 -17.79 14.44
CA SER A 19 -26.76 -16.34 14.65
C SER A 19 -27.89 -15.69 13.83
N GLY A 20 -28.58 -16.45 12.99
CA GLY A 20 -29.62 -15.94 12.11
C GLY A 20 -29.14 -15.06 10.98
N TRP A 21 -27.82 -15.12 10.65
CA TRP A 21 -27.24 -14.30 9.57
C TRP A 21 -27.45 -14.92 8.20
N ILE A 22 -27.57 -16.26 8.14
CA ILE A 22 -27.89 -16.99 6.92
C ILE A 22 -29.06 -17.97 7.18
N GLU A 23 -29.82 -18.22 6.14
CA GLU A 23 -30.79 -19.33 6.04
C GLU A 23 -30.24 -20.37 5.09
N ILE A 24 -30.35 -21.65 5.49
CA ILE A 24 -29.88 -22.78 4.69
C ILE A 24 -31.11 -23.48 4.14
N GLU A 25 -31.25 -23.45 2.81
CA GLU A 25 -32.29 -24.17 2.09
C GLU A 25 -31.72 -25.49 1.53
N VAL A 26 -32.33 -26.59 1.88
CA VAL A 26 -31.93 -27.93 1.43
C VAL A 26 -32.66 -28.27 0.15
N ILE A 27 -31.95 -28.21 -0.99
CA ILE A 27 -32.54 -28.57 -2.31
C ILE A 27 -32.49 -30.08 -2.52
N SER A 28 -31.44 -30.76 -2.07
CA SER A 28 -31.29 -32.20 -2.11
C SER A 28 -30.27 -32.66 -1.06
N SER A 29 -30.08 -33.97 -0.91
CA SER A 29 -29.14 -34.58 0.03
C SER A 29 -27.67 -34.10 -0.10
N ARG A 30 -27.33 -33.42 -1.20
CA ARG A 30 -25.97 -32.92 -1.49
C ARG A 30 -25.95 -31.47 -1.96
N ASN A 31 -27.10 -30.83 -2.12
CA ASN A 31 -27.20 -29.45 -2.64
C ASN A 31 -27.90 -28.57 -1.60
N TYR A 32 -27.22 -27.55 -1.17
CA TYR A 32 -27.68 -26.53 -0.24
C TYR A 32 -27.59 -25.14 -0.88
N VAL A 33 -28.55 -24.29 -0.59
CA VAL A 33 -28.51 -22.86 -0.94
C VAL A 33 -28.41 -22.08 0.35
N TYR A 34 -27.49 -21.14 0.38
CA TYR A 34 -27.23 -20.27 1.52
C TYR A 34 -27.71 -18.87 1.17
N ASN A 35 -28.71 -18.39 1.87
CA ASN A 35 -29.30 -17.08 1.67
C ASN A 35 -28.94 -16.17 2.82
N LEU A 36 -28.45 -14.96 2.53
CA LEU A 36 -28.20 -13.95 3.54
C LEU A 36 -29.52 -13.38 4.03
N THR A 37 -29.75 -13.37 5.33
CA THR A 37 -30.94 -12.77 5.95
C THR A 37 -30.80 -11.24 6.05
N SER A 38 -31.89 -10.54 6.37
CA SER A 38 -31.83 -9.11 6.68
C SER A 38 -30.92 -8.80 7.86
N LEU A 39 -30.92 -9.67 8.89
CA LEU A 39 -30.00 -9.57 10.03
C LEU A 39 -28.54 -9.80 9.61
N GLY A 40 -28.31 -10.79 8.75
CA GLY A 40 -26.99 -11.05 8.17
C GLY A 40 -26.47 -9.90 7.35
N LEU A 41 -27.34 -9.23 6.59
CA LEU A 41 -26.96 -8.02 5.83
C LEU A 41 -26.56 -6.86 6.75
N VAL A 42 -27.29 -6.65 7.84
CA VAL A 42 -26.93 -5.64 8.85
C VAL A 42 -25.56 -5.97 9.46
N HIS A 43 -25.33 -7.23 9.86
CA HIS A 43 -24.07 -7.66 10.43
C HIS A 43 -22.90 -7.52 9.44
N LEU A 44 -23.10 -7.86 8.16
CA LEU A 44 -22.11 -7.67 7.12
C LEU A 44 -21.69 -6.19 6.97
N ASN A 45 -22.67 -5.28 7.03
CA ASN A 45 -22.39 -3.84 6.98
C ASN A 45 -21.61 -3.37 8.21
N GLU A 46 -21.96 -3.86 9.42
CA GLU A 46 -21.21 -3.55 10.65
C GLU A 46 -19.75 -4.00 10.56
N LEU A 47 -19.52 -5.23 10.08
CA LEU A 47 -18.16 -5.76 9.85
C LEU A 47 -17.41 -4.92 8.81
N PHE A 48 -18.05 -4.56 7.72
CA PHE A 48 -17.44 -3.73 6.69
C PHE A 48 -16.99 -2.37 7.25
N PHE A 49 -17.84 -1.71 8.04
CA PHE A 49 -17.48 -0.42 8.67
C PHE A 49 -16.38 -0.58 9.74
N ALA A 50 -16.41 -1.68 10.52
CA ALA A 50 -15.37 -1.95 11.51
C ALA A 50 -14.01 -2.15 10.83
N MET A 51 -13.93 -3.00 9.81
CA MET A 51 -12.71 -3.23 9.02
C MET A 51 -12.23 -1.96 8.32
N SER A 52 -13.16 -1.19 7.72
CA SER A 52 -12.80 0.08 7.07
C SER A 52 -12.18 1.07 8.04
N ARG A 53 -12.67 1.15 9.27
CA ARG A 53 -12.11 1.98 10.33
C ARG A 53 -10.69 1.57 10.68
N GLU A 54 -10.44 0.27 10.85
CA GLU A 54 -9.09 -0.25 11.14
C GLU A 54 -8.11 0.07 10.02
N VAL A 55 -8.53 -0.12 8.76
CA VAL A 55 -7.71 0.21 7.59
C VAL A 55 -7.37 1.70 7.55
N ILE A 56 -8.36 2.59 7.79
CA ILE A 56 -8.15 4.05 7.80
C ILE A 56 -7.20 4.45 8.94
N GLN A 57 -7.34 3.86 10.14
CA GLN A 57 -6.45 4.11 11.26
C GLN A 57 -5.02 3.66 10.97
N PHE A 58 -4.84 2.46 10.42
CA PHE A 58 -3.54 1.94 9.99
C PHE A 58 -2.88 2.86 8.95
N TYR A 59 -3.65 3.31 7.95
CA TYR A 59 -3.18 4.25 6.93
C TYR A 59 -2.70 5.58 7.55
N GLY A 60 -3.43 6.10 8.53
CA GLY A 60 -3.05 7.29 9.28
C GLY A 60 -1.74 7.12 10.06
N GLN A 61 -1.54 5.96 10.69
CA GLN A 61 -0.30 5.63 11.42
C GLN A 61 0.90 5.52 10.47
N VAL A 62 0.74 4.83 9.34
CA VAL A 62 1.78 4.71 8.31
C VAL A 62 2.17 6.09 7.77
N LYS A 63 1.19 6.94 7.47
CA LYS A 63 1.44 8.31 7.02
C LYS A 63 2.21 9.14 8.06
N ALA A 64 1.85 9.01 9.34
CA ALA A 64 2.52 9.71 10.43
C ALA A 64 3.98 9.26 10.59
N GLU A 65 4.24 7.96 10.50
CA GLU A 65 5.60 7.40 10.54
C GLU A 65 6.45 7.91 9.37
N PHE A 66 5.91 7.91 8.16
CA PHE A 66 6.61 8.46 6.99
C PHE A 66 6.94 9.94 7.14
N ARG A 67 6.00 10.73 7.67
CA ARG A 67 6.26 12.17 7.94
C ARG A 67 7.40 12.33 8.93
N THR A 68 7.48 11.51 9.97
CA THR A 68 8.55 11.56 10.96
C THR A 68 9.90 11.27 10.32
N ARG A 69 9.99 10.20 9.51
CA ARG A 69 11.24 9.83 8.82
C ARG A 69 11.65 10.87 7.79
N LEU A 70 10.73 11.35 6.98
CA LEU A 70 11.01 12.39 5.99
C LEU A 70 11.48 13.70 6.67
N ARG A 71 10.88 14.08 7.79
CA ARG A 71 11.28 15.26 8.55
C ARG A 71 12.74 15.16 9.04
N ASN A 72 13.13 14.01 9.57
CA ASN A 72 14.51 13.78 9.99
C ASN A 72 15.50 13.97 8.83
N HIS A 73 15.16 13.54 7.62
CA HIS A 73 15.99 13.76 6.44
C HIS A 73 15.99 15.22 5.99
N GLN A 74 14.84 15.90 6.05
CA GLN A 74 14.74 17.34 5.76
C GLN A 74 15.60 18.18 6.69
N GLU A 75 15.58 17.90 7.99
CA GLU A 75 16.41 18.58 9.01
C GLU A 75 17.92 18.37 8.76
N ASN A 76 18.29 17.28 8.08
CA ASN A 76 19.63 17.00 7.61
C ASN A 76 19.94 17.53 6.20
N GLY A 77 19.11 18.44 5.68
CA GLY A 77 19.35 19.18 4.43
C GLY A 77 18.80 18.54 3.17
N VAL A 78 18.06 17.44 3.28
CA VAL A 78 17.39 16.82 2.12
C VAL A 78 16.14 17.62 1.76
N SER A 79 16.11 18.18 0.56
CA SER A 79 15.02 19.05 0.10
C SER A 79 14.44 18.63 -1.25
N ARG A 80 15.27 18.05 -2.13
CA ARG A 80 14.90 17.61 -3.49
C ARG A 80 15.09 16.11 -3.62
N VAL A 81 14.01 15.37 -3.78
CA VAL A 81 14.05 13.92 -3.75
C VAL A 81 13.43 13.30 -5.00
N ILE A 82 13.86 12.08 -5.30
CA ILE A 82 13.22 11.19 -6.27
C ILE A 82 12.66 10.00 -5.52
N PHE A 83 11.42 9.63 -5.79
CA PHE A 83 10.84 8.39 -5.28
C PHE A 83 11.09 7.26 -6.26
N PHE A 84 11.61 6.14 -5.76
CA PHE A 84 11.80 4.93 -6.54
C PHE A 84 10.79 3.86 -6.13
N GLY A 85 9.84 3.59 -7.01
CA GLY A 85 8.72 2.69 -6.85
C GLY A 85 7.37 3.42 -6.98
N ALA A 86 6.69 3.20 -8.11
CA ALA A 86 5.40 3.82 -8.42
C ALA A 86 4.23 2.93 -7.96
N ALA A 87 4.25 2.52 -6.69
CA ALA A 87 3.18 1.77 -6.04
C ALA A 87 2.29 2.70 -5.17
N GLU A 88 1.22 2.16 -4.62
CA GLU A 88 0.29 2.89 -3.74
C GLU A 88 1.00 3.57 -2.56
N THR A 89 2.06 2.96 -2.04
CA THR A 89 2.90 3.54 -0.98
C THR A 89 3.56 4.85 -1.42
N GLY A 90 3.99 4.94 -2.70
CA GLY A 90 4.57 6.16 -3.26
C GLY A 90 3.59 7.32 -3.26
N GLU A 91 2.30 7.08 -3.49
CA GLU A 91 1.27 8.13 -3.45
C GLU A 91 1.06 8.69 -2.03
N LEU A 92 1.08 7.82 -1.02
CA LEU A 92 1.06 8.24 0.39
C LEU A 92 2.23 9.15 0.75
N LEU A 93 3.41 8.77 0.28
CA LEU A 93 4.64 9.49 0.53
C LEU A 93 4.69 10.83 -0.20
N LEU A 94 4.12 10.93 -1.41
CA LEU A 94 3.99 12.21 -2.13
C LEU A 94 3.21 13.22 -1.31
N ASN A 95 2.08 12.81 -0.73
CA ASN A 95 1.29 13.68 0.14
C ASN A 95 2.06 14.08 1.41
N ALA A 96 2.80 13.14 2.02
CA ALA A 96 3.58 13.42 3.23
C ALA A 96 4.77 14.35 2.96
N ALA A 97 5.43 14.22 1.81
CA ALA A 97 6.54 15.09 1.39
C ALA A 97 6.05 16.52 1.13
N GLY A 98 4.92 16.68 0.44
CA GLY A 98 4.31 17.99 0.19
C GLY A 98 3.98 18.75 1.47
N ASP A 99 3.45 18.07 2.50
CA ASP A 99 3.16 18.64 3.81
C ASP A 99 4.43 19.17 4.55
N LEU A 100 5.61 18.64 4.21
CA LEU A 100 6.89 19.02 4.79
C LEU A 100 7.67 20.02 3.93
N GLY A 101 7.20 20.35 2.72
CA GLY A 101 7.93 21.21 1.79
C GLY A 101 9.13 20.52 1.13
N ILE A 102 9.17 19.19 1.12
CA ILE A 102 10.14 18.41 0.36
C ILE A 102 9.65 18.35 -1.09
N GLU A 103 10.49 18.77 -2.02
CA GLU A 103 10.19 18.74 -3.46
C GLU A 103 10.44 17.33 -4.02
N VAL A 104 9.39 16.66 -4.45
CA VAL A 104 9.50 15.40 -5.20
C VAL A 104 9.65 15.73 -6.67
N ILE A 105 10.88 15.77 -7.16
CA ILE A 105 11.20 16.20 -8.54
C ILE A 105 10.89 15.14 -9.61
N ALA A 106 10.79 13.88 -9.22
CA ALA A 106 10.33 12.78 -10.08
C ALA A 106 9.90 11.57 -9.24
N VAL A 107 9.08 10.73 -9.85
CA VAL A 107 8.87 9.35 -9.45
C VAL A 107 9.46 8.48 -10.55
N VAL A 108 10.21 7.44 -10.18
CA VAL A 108 10.79 6.48 -11.13
C VAL A 108 10.37 5.05 -10.80
N ASP A 109 10.29 4.22 -11.80
CA ASP A 109 10.01 2.78 -11.63
C ASP A 109 10.74 1.99 -12.71
N SER A 110 11.29 0.83 -12.34
CA SER A 110 11.97 -0.07 -13.28
C SER A 110 10.99 -0.80 -14.20
N ASP A 111 9.72 -0.94 -13.81
CA ASP A 111 8.69 -1.57 -14.62
C ASP A 111 8.23 -0.65 -15.76
N PRO A 112 8.53 -0.99 -17.04
CA PRO A 112 8.10 -0.19 -18.17
C PRO A 112 6.56 -0.01 -18.25
N ALA A 113 5.79 -0.96 -17.69
CA ALA A 113 4.34 -0.88 -17.67
C ALA A 113 3.81 0.22 -16.73
N ARG A 114 4.62 0.70 -15.80
CA ARG A 114 4.29 1.80 -14.88
C ARG A 114 4.79 3.15 -15.41
N GLN A 115 5.84 3.14 -16.21
CA GLN A 115 6.40 4.35 -16.79
C GLN A 115 5.39 5.09 -17.67
N GLY A 116 5.42 6.41 -17.63
CA GLY A 116 4.46 7.28 -18.31
C GLY A 116 3.12 7.48 -17.60
N ARG A 117 2.77 6.65 -16.63
CA ARG A 117 1.58 6.84 -15.79
C ARG A 117 1.75 8.02 -14.83
N LEU A 118 0.64 8.47 -14.26
CA LEU A 118 0.64 9.48 -13.20
C LEU A 118 0.48 8.79 -11.85
N LEU A 119 1.31 9.18 -10.88
CA LEU A 119 1.18 8.83 -9.47
C LEU A 119 1.04 10.14 -8.67
N GLY A 120 -0.10 10.36 -8.02
CA GLY A 120 -0.35 11.61 -7.29
C GLY A 120 -0.11 12.89 -8.11
N GLY A 121 -0.36 12.85 -9.43
CA GLY A 121 -0.13 13.95 -10.37
C GLY A 121 1.31 14.04 -10.92
N VAL A 122 2.25 13.24 -10.41
CA VAL A 122 3.64 13.19 -10.90
C VAL A 122 3.78 12.08 -11.93
N ARG A 123 4.41 12.40 -13.09
CA ARG A 123 4.64 11.39 -14.14
C ARG A 123 5.78 10.46 -13.76
N VAL A 124 5.50 9.15 -13.80
CA VAL A 124 6.51 8.11 -13.57
C VAL A 124 7.47 8.04 -14.76
N LYS A 125 8.77 8.06 -14.46
CA LYS A 125 9.86 8.03 -15.43
C LYS A 125 10.71 6.76 -15.29
N SER A 126 11.60 6.51 -16.26
CA SER A 126 12.66 5.50 -16.15
C SER A 126 13.68 5.92 -15.09
N PRO A 127 14.30 4.99 -14.33
CA PRO A 127 15.37 5.29 -13.37
C PRO A 127 16.60 5.98 -13.96
N GLU A 128 16.83 5.87 -15.26
CA GLU A 128 17.95 6.49 -15.98
C GLU A 128 17.99 8.03 -15.85
N VAL A 129 16.86 8.66 -15.51
CA VAL A 129 16.80 10.12 -15.34
C VAL A 129 17.36 10.61 -14.01
N ILE A 130 17.59 9.73 -13.03
CA ILE A 130 17.96 10.09 -11.65
C ILE A 130 19.19 11.00 -11.65
N GLU A 131 20.26 10.57 -12.30
CA GLU A 131 21.52 11.32 -12.29
C GLU A 131 21.38 12.71 -12.92
N SER A 132 20.64 12.82 -14.02
CA SER A 132 20.47 14.09 -14.74
C SER A 132 19.64 15.12 -13.96
N LEU A 133 18.83 14.67 -13.00
CA LEU A 133 17.97 15.54 -12.19
C LEU A 133 18.66 16.06 -10.92
N HIS A 134 19.83 15.52 -10.57
CA HIS A 134 20.65 15.92 -9.42
C HIS A 134 19.81 16.07 -8.12
N PRO A 135 19.15 14.99 -7.64
CA PRO A 135 18.44 15.02 -6.37
C PRO A 135 19.41 15.00 -5.19
N ASP A 136 18.98 15.46 -4.03
CA ASP A 136 19.69 15.26 -2.76
C ASP A 136 19.63 13.78 -2.33
N ALA A 137 18.47 13.15 -2.59
CA ALA A 137 18.26 11.76 -2.23
C ALA A 137 17.31 11.01 -3.18
N VAL A 138 17.52 9.70 -3.27
CA VAL A 138 16.56 8.71 -3.80
C VAL A 138 15.92 7.99 -2.63
N ILE A 139 14.60 8.05 -2.54
CA ILE A 139 13.82 7.40 -1.49
C ILE A 139 13.14 6.17 -2.09
N ILE A 140 13.44 4.98 -1.53
CA ILE A 140 12.85 3.73 -1.97
C ILE A 140 11.46 3.61 -1.38
N THR A 141 10.44 3.58 -2.26
CA THR A 141 9.02 3.58 -1.89
C THR A 141 8.33 2.24 -2.14
N SER A 142 9.07 1.22 -2.60
CA SER A 142 8.56 -0.13 -2.88
C SER A 142 9.00 -1.10 -1.80
N PHE A 143 8.12 -1.48 -0.89
CA PHE A 143 8.44 -2.41 0.20
C PHE A 143 8.76 -3.83 -0.27
N GLY A 144 8.12 -4.29 -1.35
CA GLY A 144 8.32 -5.66 -1.86
C GLY A 144 9.63 -5.88 -2.60
N HIS A 145 10.30 -4.80 -3.05
CA HIS A 145 11.50 -4.84 -3.88
C HIS A 145 12.62 -3.94 -3.34
N MET A 146 12.61 -3.68 -2.05
CA MET A 146 13.50 -2.70 -1.42
C MET A 146 14.98 -3.02 -1.64
N ASP A 147 15.38 -4.27 -1.40
CA ASP A 147 16.78 -4.70 -1.53
C ASP A 147 17.25 -4.69 -2.99
N GLU A 148 16.40 -5.08 -3.93
CA GLU A 148 16.71 -5.06 -5.36
C GLU A 148 16.90 -3.62 -5.87
N ILE A 149 16.05 -2.71 -5.43
CA ILE A 149 16.13 -1.29 -5.81
C ILE A 149 17.38 -0.65 -5.17
N GLU A 150 17.66 -0.92 -3.90
CA GLU A 150 18.84 -0.38 -3.23
C GLU A 150 20.12 -0.78 -3.96
N GLU A 151 20.27 -2.05 -4.31
CA GLU A 151 21.46 -2.53 -5.06
C GLU A 151 21.56 -1.84 -6.44
N GLN A 152 20.43 -1.59 -7.09
CA GLN A 152 20.37 -0.88 -8.36
C GLN A 152 20.85 0.57 -8.26
N VAL A 153 20.55 1.27 -7.15
CA VAL A 153 20.86 2.70 -6.97
C VAL A 153 22.06 3.00 -6.08
N LYS A 154 22.67 2.01 -5.46
CA LYS A 154 23.79 2.15 -4.52
C LYS A 154 24.98 2.94 -5.10
N HIS A 155 25.22 2.80 -6.41
CA HIS A 155 26.28 3.53 -7.11
C HIS A 155 26.10 5.06 -7.05
N LEU A 156 24.88 5.56 -6.78
CA LEU A 156 24.57 6.98 -6.69
C LEU A 156 25.18 7.64 -5.45
N GLU A 157 25.43 6.86 -4.37
CA GLU A 157 26.09 7.37 -3.16
C GLU A 157 27.48 7.93 -3.47
N GLY A 158 28.22 7.27 -4.36
CA GLY A 158 29.50 7.75 -4.86
C GLY A 158 29.44 9.08 -5.64
N LYS A 159 28.22 9.51 -6.01
CA LYS A 159 27.94 10.78 -6.70
C LYS A 159 27.32 11.84 -5.78
N GLY A 160 27.28 11.59 -4.47
CA GLY A 160 26.73 12.49 -3.48
C GLY A 160 25.21 12.47 -3.37
N ILE A 161 24.52 11.51 -3.96
CA ILE A 161 23.08 11.30 -3.85
C ILE A 161 22.80 10.27 -2.76
N GLN A 162 22.06 10.64 -1.74
CA GLN A 162 21.72 9.72 -0.65
C GLN A 162 20.72 8.65 -1.13
N VAL A 163 20.83 7.41 -0.66
CA VAL A 163 19.86 6.34 -0.86
C VAL A 163 19.17 6.07 0.47
N LEU A 164 17.85 6.30 0.52
CA LEU A 164 17.08 6.28 1.75
C LEU A 164 16.00 5.20 1.70
N ARG A 165 15.92 4.39 2.75
CA ARG A 165 14.81 3.49 3.05
C ARG A 165 13.84 4.15 4.02
N LEU A 166 12.56 4.07 3.75
CA LEU A 166 11.53 4.57 4.64
C LEU A 166 10.82 3.46 5.41
#